data_815cc6b285b70ec6f3128fea3ec67ed2
#
_entry.id   815cc6b285b70ec6f3128fea3ec67ed2
#
_cell.length_a   1.000
_cell.length_b   1.000
_cell.length_c   1.000
_cell.angle_alpha   90.00
_cell.angle_beta   90.00
_cell.angle_gamma   90.00
#
_symmetry.space_group_name_H-M   'P 1'
#
loop_
_entity.id
_entity.type
_entity.pdbx_description
1 polymer ?
#
loop_
_entity_poly.entity_id
_entity_poly.type
_entity_poly.pdbx_seq_one_letter_code
_entity_poly.pdbx_strand_id
1 'polypeptide(L)'
;MIMEGAEPFFLPGGSTGVLLVHGFTGLPAELSMMGEYLQQRGCTVLGVRLAGHGTTVEDMSRMTVEDWLDSVRDGYAMLRGSCERVVVAGHSMGGLLALLLAAEKAGKDTGLAGVISMAAPIYIAEERGIAQLPPRELCRGKFVPKARRRLRDVPPAVNHTYRFMPLEGVYEMLALIERTKAALPGLKLPALILHSLNDRTADAESAIYIRENLGSAQKRLVWLKSSGHLI
;
A
#
# COMPACT_ATOMS: atom_id res chain seq x y z
N MET A 1 19.36 -2.93 -12.16
CA MET A 1 18.37 -3.42 -13.16
C MET A 1 17.00 -3.39 -12.49
N ILE A 2 15.98 -2.92 -13.20
CA ILE A 2 14.60 -2.86 -12.69
C ILE A 2 13.88 -4.15 -13.13
N MET A 3 13.08 -4.75 -12.26
CA MET A 3 12.26 -5.93 -12.57
C MET A 3 11.14 -5.52 -13.53
N GLU A 4 10.75 -6.40 -14.42
CA GLU A 4 9.57 -6.20 -15.27
C GLU A 4 8.31 -6.02 -14.41
N GLY A 5 7.48 -5.00 -14.73
CA GLY A 5 6.31 -4.62 -13.95
C GLY A 5 6.60 -3.73 -12.74
N ALA A 6 7.87 -3.37 -12.53
CA ALA A 6 8.27 -2.46 -11.46
C ALA A 6 8.31 -0.98 -11.89
N GLU A 7 8.13 -0.70 -13.17
CA GLU A 7 8.08 0.66 -13.66
C GLU A 7 6.87 1.38 -13.05
N PRO A 8 7.05 2.62 -12.52
CA PRO A 8 5.90 3.45 -12.19
C PRO A 8 5.11 3.75 -13.48
N PHE A 9 3.79 3.91 -13.37
CA PHE A 9 2.97 4.23 -14.52
C PHE A 9 2.16 5.50 -14.29
N PHE A 10 1.97 6.29 -15.36
CA PHE A 10 1.15 7.48 -15.35
C PHE A 10 0.13 7.39 -16.49
N LEU A 11 -1.15 7.50 -16.15
CA LEU A 11 -2.27 7.43 -17.08
C LEU A 11 -3.01 8.78 -17.04
N PRO A 12 -2.88 9.62 -18.07
CA PRO A 12 -3.51 10.94 -18.09
C PRO A 12 -5.04 10.82 -18.20
N GLY A 13 -5.75 11.73 -17.53
CA GLY A 13 -7.20 11.83 -17.51
C GLY A 13 -7.66 13.24 -17.12
N GLY A 14 -8.72 13.35 -16.34
CA GLY A 14 -9.27 14.61 -15.86
C GLY A 14 -8.58 15.18 -14.62
N SER A 15 -9.23 16.18 -14.00
CA SER A 15 -8.70 16.93 -12.85
C SER A 15 -8.73 16.17 -11.50
N THR A 16 -9.31 14.97 -11.48
CA THR A 16 -9.24 14.09 -10.30
C THR A 16 -8.08 13.12 -10.45
N GLY A 17 -7.07 13.25 -9.60
CA GLY A 17 -5.92 12.36 -9.53
C GLY A 17 -6.16 11.18 -8.59
N VAL A 18 -5.66 9.99 -8.93
CA VAL A 18 -5.62 8.83 -8.04
C VAL A 18 -4.17 8.34 -7.94
N LEU A 19 -3.62 8.39 -6.74
CA LEU A 19 -2.31 7.82 -6.44
C LEU A 19 -2.49 6.38 -5.98
N LEU A 20 -1.89 5.44 -6.69
CA LEU A 20 -1.93 4.00 -6.37
C LEU A 20 -0.61 3.56 -5.73
N VAL A 21 -0.69 2.93 -4.55
CA VAL A 21 0.46 2.52 -3.74
C VAL A 21 0.41 1.01 -3.51
N HIS A 22 1.40 0.28 -4.03
CA HIS A 22 1.49 -1.18 -3.91
C HIS A 22 1.96 -1.64 -2.51
N GLY A 23 1.89 -2.95 -2.25
CA GLY A 23 2.27 -3.56 -0.98
C GLY A 23 3.76 -3.90 -0.84
N PHE A 24 4.13 -4.42 0.34
CA PHE A 24 5.48 -4.91 0.64
C PHE A 24 5.86 -6.07 -0.28
N THR A 25 7.05 -6.02 -0.86
CA THR A 25 7.51 -6.94 -1.90
C THR A 25 6.64 -6.97 -3.17
N GLY A 26 5.69 -6.04 -3.30
CA GLY A 26 4.85 -5.84 -4.47
C GLY A 26 5.48 -4.94 -5.53
N LEU A 27 4.78 -4.76 -6.64
CA LEU A 27 5.20 -3.95 -7.78
C LEU A 27 4.04 -3.05 -8.25
N PRO A 28 4.31 -1.91 -8.91
CA PRO A 28 3.25 -1.07 -9.48
C PRO A 28 2.29 -1.83 -10.40
N ALA A 29 2.78 -2.81 -11.16
CA ALA A 29 1.95 -3.63 -12.05
C ALA A 29 0.77 -4.32 -11.34
N GLU A 30 0.87 -4.62 -10.04
CA GLU A 30 -0.23 -5.23 -9.26
C GLU A 30 -1.49 -4.35 -9.24
N LEU A 31 -1.33 -3.03 -9.45
CA LEU A 31 -2.42 -2.06 -9.46
C LEU A 31 -2.74 -1.48 -10.85
N SER A 32 -2.07 -1.97 -11.90
CA SER A 32 -2.22 -1.43 -13.26
C SER A 32 -3.64 -1.57 -13.80
N MET A 33 -4.28 -2.72 -13.61
CA MET A 33 -5.66 -2.95 -14.05
C MET A 33 -6.66 -2.00 -13.36
N MET A 34 -6.47 -1.75 -12.05
CA MET A 34 -7.24 -0.74 -11.32
C MET A 34 -6.95 0.65 -11.88
N GLY A 35 -5.70 0.95 -12.19
CA GLY A 35 -5.30 2.23 -12.80
C GLY A 35 -5.99 2.48 -14.13
N GLU A 36 -5.98 1.50 -15.02
CA GLU A 36 -6.65 1.56 -16.32
C GLU A 36 -8.18 1.74 -16.16
N TYR A 37 -8.79 0.99 -15.25
CA TYR A 37 -10.22 1.11 -14.96
C TYR A 37 -10.62 2.51 -14.48
N LEU A 38 -9.81 3.11 -13.60
CA LEU A 38 -10.04 4.47 -13.10
C LEU A 38 -9.78 5.53 -14.18
N GLN A 39 -8.74 5.35 -14.99
CA GLN A 39 -8.43 6.24 -16.11
C GLN A 39 -9.55 6.26 -17.14
N GLN A 40 -10.12 5.10 -17.51
CA GLN A 40 -11.29 5.00 -18.41
C GLN A 40 -12.52 5.73 -17.86
N ARG A 41 -12.55 6.03 -16.56
CA ARG A 41 -13.61 6.83 -15.91
C ARG A 41 -13.22 8.28 -15.67
N GLY A 42 -12.18 8.73 -16.35
CA GLY A 42 -11.78 10.13 -16.36
C GLY A 42 -10.84 10.54 -15.25
N CYS A 43 -10.27 9.61 -14.47
CA CYS A 43 -9.25 9.95 -13.50
C CYS A 43 -7.86 10.03 -14.13
N THR A 44 -7.02 10.94 -13.66
CA THR A 44 -5.57 10.88 -13.87
C THR A 44 -4.98 9.93 -12.83
N VAL A 45 -4.22 8.92 -13.25
CA VAL A 45 -3.73 7.89 -12.33
C VAL A 45 -2.20 7.84 -12.34
N LEU A 46 -1.61 7.74 -11.16
CA LEU A 46 -0.19 7.50 -10.96
C LEU A 46 0.00 6.26 -10.08
N GLY A 47 0.61 5.22 -10.60
CA GLY A 47 1.10 4.09 -9.82
C GLY A 47 2.57 4.28 -9.48
N VAL A 48 2.87 4.53 -8.20
CA VAL A 48 4.26 4.76 -7.76
C VAL A 48 5.00 3.46 -7.53
N ARG A 49 6.32 3.48 -7.73
CA ARG A 49 7.23 2.46 -7.24
C ARG A 49 7.84 2.93 -5.93
N LEU A 50 7.63 2.16 -4.88
CA LEU A 50 8.23 2.43 -3.57
C LEU A 50 9.74 2.20 -3.59
N ALA A 51 10.49 2.99 -2.83
CA ALA A 51 11.94 2.87 -2.70
C ALA A 51 12.35 1.42 -2.37
N GLY A 52 13.42 0.94 -2.99
CA GLY A 52 13.93 -0.42 -2.86
C GLY A 52 13.08 -1.51 -3.50
N HIS A 53 11.86 -1.21 -3.99
CA HIS A 53 11.00 -2.19 -4.66
C HIS A 53 11.30 -2.27 -6.16
N GLY A 54 11.10 -3.48 -6.72
CA GLY A 54 11.34 -3.74 -8.14
C GLY A 54 12.81 -3.74 -8.54
N THR A 55 13.73 -3.90 -7.59
CA THR A 55 15.18 -4.00 -7.78
C THR A 55 15.69 -5.33 -7.23
N THR A 56 16.53 -5.32 -6.20
CA THR A 56 16.99 -6.52 -5.51
C THR A 56 16.45 -6.59 -4.08
N VAL A 57 16.46 -7.77 -3.49
CA VAL A 57 16.04 -7.93 -2.08
C VAL A 57 16.99 -7.22 -1.13
N GLU A 58 18.26 -7.09 -1.50
CA GLU A 58 19.29 -6.35 -0.77
C GLU A 58 19.02 -4.83 -0.80
N ASP A 59 18.54 -4.29 -1.92
CA ASP A 59 18.11 -2.89 -1.98
C ASP A 59 16.92 -2.65 -1.05
N MET A 60 15.93 -3.54 -1.12
CA MET A 60 14.74 -3.45 -0.26
C MET A 60 15.10 -3.57 1.23
N SER A 61 16.07 -4.40 1.60
CA SER A 61 16.47 -4.58 3.01
C SER A 61 17.05 -3.32 3.66
N ARG A 62 17.51 -2.37 2.85
CA ARG A 62 18.07 -1.08 3.33
C ARG A 62 17.03 0.03 3.49
N MET A 63 15.83 -0.19 2.99
CA MET A 63 14.77 0.83 3.01
C MET A 63 14.09 0.90 4.37
N THR A 64 13.73 2.11 4.74
CA THR A 64 12.99 2.44 5.97
C THR A 64 11.56 2.85 5.65
N VAL A 65 10.75 3.02 6.68
CA VAL A 65 9.39 3.58 6.56
C VAL A 65 9.41 4.95 5.88
N GLU A 66 10.42 5.80 6.19
CA GLU A 66 10.52 7.13 5.58
C GLU A 66 10.81 7.06 4.08
N ASP A 67 11.70 6.18 3.63
CA ASP A 67 12.01 6.02 2.20
C ASP A 67 10.75 5.60 1.41
N TRP A 68 9.92 4.74 1.99
CA TRP A 68 8.65 4.34 1.37
C TRP A 68 7.64 5.50 1.38
N LEU A 69 7.54 6.21 2.50
CA LEU A 69 6.63 7.34 2.64
C LEU A 69 7.04 8.51 1.72
N ASP A 70 8.32 8.76 1.54
CA ASP A 70 8.83 9.77 0.60
C ASP A 70 8.45 9.43 -0.84
N SER A 71 8.52 8.16 -1.24
CA SER A 71 8.01 7.74 -2.56
C SER A 71 6.53 8.07 -2.76
N VAL A 72 5.72 7.95 -1.70
CA VAL A 72 4.29 8.29 -1.74
C VAL A 72 4.07 9.81 -1.74
N ARG A 73 4.86 10.56 -0.96
CA ARG A 73 4.83 12.04 -0.91
C ARG A 73 5.17 12.64 -2.28
N ASP A 74 6.21 12.10 -2.95
CA ASP A 74 6.63 12.53 -4.27
C ASP A 74 5.52 12.26 -5.31
N GLY A 75 4.96 11.06 -5.31
CA GLY A 75 3.85 10.72 -6.20
C GLY A 75 2.62 11.61 -5.96
N TYR A 76 2.32 11.91 -4.70
CA TYR A 76 1.26 12.84 -4.35
C TYR A 76 1.55 14.26 -4.87
N ALA A 77 2.76 14.77 -4.68
CA ALA A 77 3.16 16.09 -5.15
C ALA A 77 3.08 16.21 -6.68
N MET A 78 3.48 15.16 -7.41
CA MET A 78 3.34 15.10 -8.86
C MET A 78 1.88 15.24 -9.32
N LEU A 79 0.96 14.49 -8.72
CA LEU A 79 -0.47 14.60 -9.05
C LEU A 79 -1.04 15.95 -8.65
N ARG A 80 -0.63 16.53 -7.51
CA ARG A 80 -1.06 17.88 -7.09
C ARG A 80 -0.63 18.99 -8.04
N GLY A 81 0.44 18.79 -8.79
CA GLY A 81 0.90 19.71 -9.84
C GLY A 81 -0.03 19.76 -11.06
N SER A 82 -0.87 18.73 -11.28
CA SER A 82 -1.71 18.62 -12.47
C SER A 82 -3.19 18.33 -12.17
N CYS A 83 -3.54 17.99 -10.93
CA CYS A 83 -4.90 17.64 -10.54
C CYS A 83 -5.42 18.58 -9.44
N GLU A 84 -6.68 18.98 -9.55
CA GLU A 84 -7.35 19.79 -8.54
C GLU A 84 -7.59 19.03 -7.24
N ARG A 85 -7.94 17.76 -7.39
CA ARG A 85 -8.26 16.85 -6.28
C ARG A 85 -7.50 15.54 -6.44
N VAL A 86 -6.97 15.02 -5.33
CA VAL A 86 -6.25 13.75 -5.32
C VAL A 86 -6.86 12.81 -4.27
N VAL A 87 -7.05 11.56 -4.66
CA VAL A 87 -7.35 10.45 -3.75
C VAL A 87 -6.11 9.57 -3.68
N VAL A 88 -5.71 9.16 -2.49
CA VAL A 88 -4.62 8.18 -2.31
C VAL A 88 -5.22 6.82 -2.00
N ALA A 89 -4.87 5.83 -2.81
CA ALA A 89 -5.34 4.45 -2.67
C ALA A 89 -4.15 3.50 -2.54
N GLY A 90 -4.14 2.67 -1.51
CA GLY A 90 -3.03 1.75 -1.28
C GLY A 90 -3.49 0.35 -0.90
N HIS A 91 -2.72 -0.63 -1.36
CA HIS A 91 -2.94 -2.05 -1.08
C HIS A 91 -1.93 -2.57 -0.06
N SER A 92 -2.38 -3.32 0.94
CA SER A 92 -1.53 -3.94 1.97
C SER A 92 -0.67 -2.87 2.69
N MET A 93 0.65 -2.99 2.69
CA MET A 93 1.55 -1.95 3.20
C MET A 93 1.27 -0.58 2.57
N GLY A 94 0.95 -0.54 1.26
CA GLY A 94 0.55 0.69 0.58
C GLY A 94 -0.70 1.33 1.18
N GLY A 95 -1.61 0.52 1.73
CA GLY A 95 -2.79 1.00 2.47
C GLY A 95 -2.43 1.70 3.77
N LEU A 96 -1.41 1.21 4.49
CA LEU A 96 -0.87 1.87 5.68
C LEU A 96 -0.19 3.20 5.30
N LEU A 97 0.62 3.20 4.25
CA LEU A 97 1.29 4.40 3.74
C LEU A 97 0.28 5.46 3.26
N ALA A 98 -0.80 5.03 2.58
CA ALA A 98 -1.88 5.92 2.16
C ALA A 98 -2.59 6.58 3.36
N LEU A 99 -2.89 5.82 4.40
CA LEU A 99 -3.49 6.33 5.64
C LEU A 99 -2.54 7.30 6.35
N LEU A 100 -1.26 6.98 6.41
CA LEU A 100 -0.26 7.83 7.07
C LEU A 100 -0.07 9.15 6.32
N LEU A 101 0.08 9.13 4.98
CA LEU A 101 0.12 10.35 4.17
C LEU A 101 -1.15 11.20 4.35
N ALA A 102 -2.32 10.55 4.34
CA ALA A 102 -3.58 11.27 4.52
C ALA A 102 -3.68 11.95 5.90
N ALA A 103 -3.17 11.32 6.94
CA ALA A 103 -3.10 11.92 8.27
C ALA A 103 -2.11 13.10 8.32
N GLU A 104 -0.97 13.01 7.66
CA GLU A 104 0.01 14.12 7.56
C GLU A 104 -0.54 15.34 6.84
N LYS A 105 -1.36 15.14 5.82
CA LYS A 105 -1.96 16.22 5.00
C LYS A 105 -3.29 16.74 5.55
N ALA A 106 -3.91 16.04 6.49
CA ALA A 106 -5.21 16.40 7.03
C ALA A 106 -5.21 17.83 7.58
N GLY A 107 -6.14 18.66 7.10
CA GLY A 107 -6.26 20.08 7.47
C GLY A 107 -5.17 20.99 6.92
N LYS A 108 -4.19 20.48 6.18
CA LYS A 108 -3.08 21.27 5.61
C LYS A 108 -3.16 21.40 4.08
N ASP A 109 -3.76 20.43 3.41
CA ASP A 109 -3.91 20.42 1.96
C ASP A 109 -5.36 20.12 1.57
N THR A 110 -6.04 21.12 1.03
CA THR A 110 -7.45 20.99 0.59
C THR A 110 -7.61 20.18 -0.69
N GLY A 111 -6.53 19.92 -1.40
CA GLY A 111 -6.54 19.11 -2.62
C GLY A 111 -6.56 17.61 -2.35
N LEU A 112 -6.23 17.16 -1.15
CA LEU A 112 -6.40 15.75 -0.78
C LEU A 112 -7.88 15.48 -0.46
N ALA A 113 -8.56 14.76 -1.36
CA ALA A 113 -10.02 14.57 -1.31
C ALA A 113 -10.45 13.34 -0.49
N GLY A 114 -9.55 12.39 -0.28
CA GLY A 114 -9.86 11.18 0.49
C GLY A 114 -8.78 10.11 0.40
N VAL A 115 -8.97 9.03 1.14
CA VAL A 115 -8.07 7.88 1.19
C VAL A 115 -8.82 6.57 1.00
N ILE A 116 -8.20 5.63 0.29
CA ILE A 116 -8.70 4.26 0.12
C ILE A 116 -7.62 3.30 0.68
N SER A 117 -7.99 2.54 1.70
CA SER A 117 -7.15 1.52 2.31
C SER A 117 -7.67 0.13 1.93
N MET A 118 -6.86 -0.65 1.22
CA MET A 118 -7.19 -1.98 0.72
C MET A 118 -6.33 -3.02 1.42
N ALA A 119 -6.94 -3.94 2.15
CA ALA A 119 -6.26 -5.05 2.85
C ALA A 119 -5.06 -4.59 3.72
N ALA A 120 -5.14 -3.41 4.35
CA ALA A 120 -4.04 -2.88 5.17
C ALA A 120 -3.88 -3.69 6.46
N PRO A 121 -2.67 -4.21 6.77
CA PRO A 121 -2.43 -5.13 7.88
C PRO A 121 -2.14 -4.36 9.18
N ILE A 122 -3.16 -4.00 9.93
CA ILE A 122 -3.00 -3.57 11.34
C ILE A 122 -2.67 -4.78 12.22
N TYR A 123 -3.30 -5.90 11.92
CA TYR A 123 -3.00 -7.21 12.49
C TYR A 123 -2.58 -8.14 11.35
N ILE A 124 -1.40 -8.73 11.50
CA ILE A 124 -0.88 -9.70 10.55
C ILE A 124 -1.38 -11.07 10.99
N ALA A 125 -1.91 -11.86 10.05
CA ALA A 125 -2.43 -13.18 10.35
C ALA A 125 -1.34 -14.08 10.97
N GLU A 126 -1.71 -14.88 11.97
CA GLU A 126 -0.79 -15.71 12.77
C GLU A 126 0.04 -16.66 11.90
N GLU A 127 -0.54 -17.19 10.84
CA GLU A 127 0.13 -18.09 9.88
C GLU A 127 1.32 -17.45 9.16
N ARG A 128 1.47 -16.13 9.26
CA ARG A 128 2.62 -15.41 8.69
C ARG A 128 3.86 -15.46 9.58
N GLY A 129 3.75 -16.02 10.78
CA GLY A 129 4.87 -16.32 11.64
C GLY A 129 5.58 -15.11 12.25
N ILE A 130 4.88 -13.98 12.43
CA ILE A 130 5.47 -12.77 13.01
C ILE A 130 5.96 -13.01 14.44
N ALA A 131 5.26 -13.84 15.21
CA ALA A 131 5.65 -14.18 16.57
C ALA A 131 6.98 -14.98 16.66
N GLN A 132 7.40 -15.61 15.55
CA GLN A 132 8.64 -16.38 15.44
C GLN A 132 9.79 -15.59 14.82
N LEU A 133 9.64 -14.29 14.58
CA LEU A 133 10.73 -13.47 14.06
C LEU A 133 11.90 -13.45 15.06
N PRO A 134 13.15 -13.68 14.57
CA PRO A 134 14.32 -13.47 15.42
C PRO A 134 14.40 -12.01 15.86
N PRO A 135 15.09 -11.69 16.97
CA PRO A 135 15.36 -10.30 17.36
C PRO A 135 15.92 -9.47 16.18
N ARG A 136 15.56 -8.18 16.11
CA ARG A 136 15.92 -7.30 14.98
C ARG A 136 17.41 -7.31 14.65
N GLU A 137 18.24 -7.33 15.68
CA GLU A 137 19.72 -7.32 15.57
C GLU A 137 20.25 -8.55 14.83
N LEU A 138 19.49 -9.65 14.89
CA LEU A 138 19.83 -10.90 14.22
C LEU A 138 19.25 -11.01 12.80
N CYS A 139 18.46 -10.03 12.36
CA CYS A 139 17.78 -10.05 11.06
C CYS A 139 18.59 -9.40 9.93
N ARG A 140 19.67 -8.67 10.26
CA ARG A 140 20.48 -7.95 9.30
C ARG A 140 21.01 -8.87 8.19
N GLY A 141 20.70 -8.51 6.93
CA GLY A 141 21.10 -9.27 5.75
C GLY A 141 20.48 -10.67 5.65
N LYS A 142 19.42 -10.97 6.44
CA LYS A 142 18.71 -12.24 6.36
C LYS A 142 17.45 -12.13 5.51
N PHE A 143 17.23 -13.16 4.71
CA PHE A 143 16.10 -13.27 3.81
C PHE A 143 15.36 -14.59 4.02
N VAL A 144 14.04 -14.56 3.94
CA VAL A 144 13.22 -15.78 4.00
C VAL A 144 12.57 -16.03 2.64
N PRO A 145 12.43 -17.29 2.20
CA PRO A 145 11.74 -17.61 0.97
C PRO A 145 10.31 -17.10 0.97
N LYS A 146 9.90 -16.49 -0.15
CA LYS A 146 8.54 -16.03 -0.36
C LYS A 146 7.78 -17.04 -1.23
N ALA A 147 6.61 -17.49 -0.78
CA ALA A 147 5.74 -18.33 -1.59
C ALA A 147 5.31 -17.58 -2.86
N ARG A 148 5.52 -18.22 -4.02
CA ARG A 148 5.09 -17.66 -5.30
C ARG A 148 3.61 -17.92 -5.48
N ARG A 149 2.87 -16.86 -5.78
CA ARG A 149 1.50 -16.94 -6.29
C ARG A 149 1.54 -16.68 -7.79
N ARG A 150 0.73 -17.39 -8.54
CA ARG A 150 0.46 -17.10 -9.95
C ARG A 150 -1.03 -16.80 -10.07
N LEU A 151 -1.33 -15.56 -10.38
CA LEU A 151 -2.68 -15.12 -10.70
C LEU A 151 -3.00 -15.53 -12.13
N ARG A 152 -4.27 -15.87 -12.37
CA ARG A 152 -4.83 -16.15 -13.70
C ARG A 152 -5.52 -14.90 -14.21
N ASP A 153 -5.64 -14.79 -15.52
CA ASP A 153 -6.39 -13.70 -16.18
C ASP A 153 -5.89 -12.30 -15.85
N VAL A 154 -4.57 -12.17 -15.60
CA VAL A 154 -3.88 -10.88 -15.36
C VAL A 154 -2.69 -10.74 -16.32
N PRO A 155 -2.25 -9.51 -16.62
CA PRO A 155 -1.03 -9.28 -17.39
C PRO A 155 0.17 -10.02 -16.78
N PRO A 156 1.09 -10.60 -17.59
CA PRO A 156 2.26 -11.35 -17.09
C PRO A 156 3.08 -10.59 -16.04
N ALA A 157 3.24 -9.28 -16.22
CA ALA A 157 3.98 -8.39 -15.33
C ALA A 157 3.45 -8.39 -13.88
N VAL A 158 2.13 -8.61 -13.69
CA VAL A 158 1.51 -8.70 -12.36
C VAL A 158 2.01 -9.92 -11.57
N ASN A 159 2.48 -10.96 -12.25
CA ASN A 159 2.99 -12.17 -11.63
C ASN A 159 4.50 -12.11 -11.30
N HIS A 160 5.17 -11.00 -11.64
CA HIS A 160 6.55 -10.80 -11.20
C HIS A 160 6.57 -10.46 -9.72
N THR A 161 7.46 -11.09 -8.98
CA THR A 161 7.58 -10.88 -7.53
C THR A 161 8.96 -11.33 -7.06
N TYR A 162 9.36 -10.85 -5.90
CA TYR A 162 10.56 -11.31 -5.23
C TYR A 162 10.50 -12.78 -4.85
N ARG A 163 11.65 -13.46 -4.92
CA ARG A 163 11.81 -14.84 -4.44
C ARG A 163 12.01 -14.90 -2.92
N PHE A 164 12.51 -13.82 -2.34
CA PHE A 164 12.83 -13.69 -0.93
C PHE A 164 12.22 -12.41 -0.37
N MET A 165 12.04 -12.39 0.93
CA MET A 165 11.57 -11.24 1.70
C MET A 165 12.65 -10.89 2.73
N PRO A 166 13.08 -9.61 2.83
CA PRO A 166 14.08 -9.20 3.80
C PRO A 166 13.46 -9.11 5.21
N LEU A 167 14.10 -9.71 6.21
CA LEU A 167 13.59 -9.65 7.58
C LEU A 167 13.68 -8.25 8.18
N GLU A 168 14.68 -7.45 7.79
CA GLU A 168 14.79 -6.03 8.20
C GLU A 168 13.56 -5.24 7.71
N GLY A 169 13.12 -5.46 6.45
CA GLY A 169 11.92 -4.82 5.90
C GLY A 169 10.62 -5.24 6.62
N VAL A 170 10.57 -6.45 7.19
CA VAL A 170 9.42 -6.85 8.04
C VAL A 170 9.38 -6.00 9.31
N TYR A 171 10.52 -5.71 9.94
CA TYR A 171 10.57 -4.83 11.11
C TYR A 171 10.17 -3.39 10.78
N GLU A 172 10.57 -2.88 9.62
CA GLU A 172 10.11 -1.57 9.14
C GLU A 172 8.59 -1.58 8.91
N MET A 173 8.03 -2.67 8.37
CA MET A 173 6.58 -2.79 8.22
C MET A 173 5.85 -2.81 9.58
N LEU A 174 6.39 -3.48 10.60
CA LEU A 174 5.84 -3.43 11.96
C LEU A 174 5.89 -2.02 12.54
N ALA A 175 6.99 -1.29 12.33
CA ALA A 175 7.09 0.12 12.74
C ALA A 175 6.07 1.01 12.01
N LEU A 176 5.83 0.77 10.71
CA LEU A 176 4.81 1.47 9.94
C LEU A 176 3.39 1.20 10.48
N ILE A 177 3.09 -0.04 10.89
CA ILE A 177 1.81 -0.39 11.52
C ILE A 177 1.59 0.47 12.77
N GLU A 178 2.55 0.54 13.67
CA GLU A 178 2.42 1.32 14.91
C GLU A 178 2.28 2.83 14.65
N ARG A 179 3.05 3.37 13.69
CA ARG A 179 2.89 4.76 13.26
C ARG A 179 1.50 5.03 12.68
N THR A 180 0.98 4.11 11.87
CA THR A 180 -0.35 4.24 11.29
C THR A 180 -1.42 4.21 12.36
N LYS A 181 -1.37 3.28 13.32
CA LYS A 181 -2.30 3.23 14.47
C LYS A 181 -2.35 4.56 15.20
N ALA A 182 -1.19 5.14 15.50
CA ALA A 182 -1.10 6.43 16.19
C ALA A 182 -1.68 7.60 15.39
N ALA A 183 -1.64 7.53 14.05
CA ALA A 183 -2.09 8.61 13.16
C ALA A 183 -3.61 8.58 12.85
N LEU A 184 -4.26 7.40 12.96
CA LEU A 184 -5.68 7.21 12.59
C LEU A 184 -6.64 8.23 13.24
N PRO A 185 -6.54 8.59 14.54
CA PRO A 185 -7.48 9.53 15.17
C PRO A 185 -7.40 10.95 14.56
N GLY A 186 -6.22 11.32 14.03
CA GLY A 186 -6.01 12.62 13.36
C GLY A 186 -6.57 12.69 11.94
N LEU A 187 -6.85 11.56 11.30
CA LEU A 187 -7.31 11.49 9.93
C LEU A 187 -8.81 11.80 9.85
N LYS A 188 -9.16 12.99 9.33
CA LYS A 188 -10.53 13.50 9.22
C LYS A 188 -11.10 13.44 7.80
N LEU A 189 -10.29 13.08 6.81
CA LEU A 189 -10.70 13.00 5.39
C LEU A 189 -11.65 11.83 5.14
N PRO A 190 -12.50 11.89 4.08
CA PRO A 190 -13.29 10.76 3.63
C PRO A 190 -12.43 9.52 3.42
N ALA A 191 -12.87 8.39 3.94
CA ALA A 191 -12.10 7.15 3.91
C ALA A 191 -12.94 5.95 3.45
N LEU A 192 -12.40 5.19 2.49
CA LEU A 192 -12.93 3.89 2.07
C LEU A 192 -11.97 2.79 2.53
N ILE A 193 -12.50 1.79 3.20
CA ILE A 193 -11.75 0.62 3.66
C ILE A 193 -12.30 -0.58 2.91
N LEU A 194 -11.43 -1.28 2.18
CA LEU A 194 -11.75 -2.52 1.48
C LEU A 194 -10.96 -3.66 2.12
N HIS A 195 -11.62 -4.74 2.47
CA HIS A 195 -10.97 -5.91 3.04
C HIS A 195 -11.67 -7.20 2.64
N SER A 196 -10.91 -8.27 2.41
CA SER A 196 -11.48 -9.57 2.12
C SER A 196 -11.69 -10.40 3.39
N LEU A 197 -12.84 -11.05 3.49
CA LEU A 197 -13.10 -12.01 4.58
C LEU A 197 -12.20 -13.26 4.52
N ASN A 198 -11.59 -13.52 3.35
CA ASN A 198 -10.71 -14.68 3.12
C ASN A 198 -9.22 -14.28 3.09
N ASP A 199 -8.87 -13.09 3.61
CA ASP A 199 -7.50 -12.65 3.69
C ASP A 199 -6.72 -13.48 4.74
N ARG A 200 -5.61 -14.11 4.31
CA ARG A 200 -4.71 -14.90 5.17
C ARG A 200 -3.36 -14.21 5.36
N THR A 201 -3.29 -12.91 5.15
CA THR A 201 -2.09 -12.10 5.35
C THR A 201 -2.36 -10.96 6.32
N ALA A 202 -3.41 -10.20 6.05
CA ALA A 202 -3.93 -9.18 6.95
C ALA A 202 -5.22 -9.72 7.59
N ASP A 203 -5.24 -9.83 8.91
CA ASP A 203 -6.43 -10.28 9.63
C ASP A 203 -7.60 -9.30 9.39
N ALA A 204 -8.81 -9.84 9.26
CA ALA A 204 -10.03 -9.05 9.03
C ALA A 204 -10.28 -8.02 10.14
N GLU A 205 -9.85 -8.29 11.37
CA GLU A 205 -9.86 -7.34 12.49
C GLU A 205 -9.11 -6.03 12.19
N SER A 206 -8.14 -6.07 11.25
CA SER A 206 -7.43 -4.87 10.78
C SER A 206 -8.40 -3.82 10.21
N ALA A 207 -9.36 -4.24 9.41
CA ALA A 207 -10.33 -3.34 8.80
C ALA A 207 -11.30 -2.75 9.82
N ILE A 208 -11.69 -3.55 10.82
CA ILE A 208 -12.52 -3.11 11.94
C ILE A 208 -11.75 -2.07 12.76
N TYR A 209 -10.50 -2.37 13.14
CA TYR A 209 -9.65 -1.45 13.89
C TYR A 209 -9.48 -0.11 13.15
N ILE A 210 -9.16 -0.13 11.84
CA ILE A 210 -9.03 1.09 11.05
C ILE A 210 -10.33 1.88 11.08
N ARG A 211 -11.47 1.25 10.80
CA ARG A 211 -12.78 1.92 10.81
C ARG A 211 -13.10 2.57 12.16
N GLU A 212 -12.85 1.88 13.26
CA GLU A 212 -13.19 2.35 14.60
C GLU A 212 -12.31 3.51 15.06
N ASN A 213 -11.02 3.46 14.72
CA ASN A 213 -10.04 4.45 15.17
C ASN A 213 -9.85 5.63 14.22
N LEU A 214 -10.35 5.57 12.97
CA LEU A 214 -10.34 6.73 12.07
C LEU A 214 -11.16 7.88 12.66
N GLY A 215 -10.55 9.06 12.73
CA GLY A 215 -11.21 10.29 13.16
C GLY A 215 -12.20 10.87 12.15
N SER A 216 -12.33 10.28 10.95
CA SER A 216 -13.24 10.72 9.90
C SER A 216 -14.71 10.44 10.25
N ALA A 217 -15.58 11.42 9.97
CA ALA A 217 -17.02 11.24 10.02
C ALA A 217 -17.56 10.53 8.77
N GLN A 218 -16.84 10.62 7.64
CA GLN A 218 -17.19 9.99 6.36
C GLN A 218 -16.28 8.78 6.13
N LYS A 219 -16.65 7.65 6.71
CA LYS A 219 -15.89 6.40 6.56
C LYS A 219 -16.81 5.23 6.23
N ARG A 220 -16.37 4.40 5.27
CA ARG A 220 -17.10 3.21 4.83
C ARG A 220 -16.17 2.01 4.80
N LEU A 221 -16.63 0.89 5.37
CA LEU A 221 -16.00 -0.42 5.26
C LEU A 221 -16.81 -1.28 4.28
N VAL A 222 -16.12 -1.88 3.32
CA VAL A 222 -16.68 -2.83 2.34
C VAL A 222 -15.94 -4.15 2.45
N TRP A 223 -16.69 -5.21 2.69
CA TRP A 223 -16.19 -6.57 2.74
C TRP A 223 -16.24 -7.24 1.36
N LEU A 224 -15.12 -7.81 0.96
CA LEU A 224 -15.01 -8.64 -0.25
C LEU A 224 -15.12 -10.11 0.15
N LYS A 225 -15.89 -10.90 -0.61
CA LYS A 225 -16.19 -12.29 -0.27
C LYS A 225 -15.47 -13.31 -1.15
N SER A 226 -15.02 -12.90 -2.34
CA SER A 226 -14.47 -13.78 -3.37
C SER A 226 -12.96 -13.60 -3.61
N SER A 227 -12.32 -12.65 -2.95
CA SER A 227 -10.88 -12.41 -3.03
C SER A 227 -10.13 -12.96 -1.81
N GLY A 228 -8.81 -13.05 -1.91
CA GLY A 228 -7.92 -13.22 -0.76
C GLY A 228 -7.24 -11.90 -0.40
N HIS A 229 -5.93 -11.94 -0.11
CA HIS A 229 -5.16 -10.73 0.21
C HIS A 229 -5.02 -9.78 -0.99
N LEU A 230 -4.83 -10.31 -2.20
CA LEU A 230 -4.87 -9.54 -3.43
C LEU A 230 -6.34 -9.31 -3.84
N ILE A 231 -6.75 -8.06 -3.92
CA ILE A 231 -8.13 -7.62 -4.15
C ILE A 231 -8.21 -6.66 -5.33
#